data_4859c9023d7dd0bf7758eb62aaef9e31
#
_entry.id   4859c9023d7dd0bf7758eb62aaef9e31
#
_cell.length_a   1.000
_cell.length_b   1.000
_cell.length_c   1.000
_cell.angle_alpha   90.00
_cell.angle_beta   90.00
_cell.angle_gamma   90.00
#
_symmetry.space_group_name_H-M   'P 1'
#
loop_
_entity.id
_entity.type
_entity.pdbx_description
1 polymer ?
#
loop_
_entity_poly.entity_id
_entity_poly.type
_entity_poly.pdbx_seq_one_letter_code
_entity_poly.pdbx_strand_id
1 'polypeptide(L)'
;MSRIIGIDLGTSNSAAAVMIGGKPTIIPAAEGPTVAGKTVPSVVAFTKDGQILVGEPARRQAAINPEGTVTGVKRLMGTKTKIKVFDKEYTPEQISAFILQKIKKDAEAFLGEKVEKAVITVPAYFNDDQRQATKNAGEIAGLEVVRLVNEPTAAAFAYGIDRSDKELKILVFDFGGGTLDVTIMDFGGGVFQVKSTAGDTHLGGRDMDEALVNYIVEEFKKENGIDLTQDKMAMQRIREAAEKAKIELSSVLETQINLPFITADANGPKHLVMNITRAKLESLVEPIVKKCAGPMERAIKDAGLTPQQIDKIILVGGPTRMPIVQKFVADYIGREPERGIDPMECVAMGAAIQAGIIEGNVKNVVLVDVVPLSLGIETLGGMFTKMIERNSPIPTSKTQIFTTAADNQTQVEIHVLQGERPLAKDNLSLGRFILDGIPPAPRGVPQIEVTYAVDENGILHVTAKDKATGKEQHITITNSNKLSKEEIERLKKEAEKYAEADKKRAEEIETKNKADTLVYSGRKFLKDYGNKISAKNKKSLEDALNELEKAVKEGNIDTIKAKTDKVNKLMEKISTEMYKASGGQTPPPGGAAGTKGAGGKGNNGEGPTVEGEGTTKQ
;
A
#
# COMPACT_ATOMS: atom_id res chain seq x y z
N MET A 1 31.75 3.02 -13.83
CA MET A 1 30.46 3.42 -13.17
C MET A 1 30.38 2.59 -11.90
N SER A 2 29.98 3.21 -10.78
CA SER A 2 29.76 2.50 -9.51
C SER A 2 28.64 1.48 -9.73
N ARG A 3 28.80 0.23 -9.26
CA ARG A 3 27.78 -0.82 -9.36
C ARG A 3 26.58 -0.47 -8.50
N ILE A 4 25.41 -0.87 -8.96
CA ILE A 4 24.17 -0.76 -8.19
C ILE A 4 23.95 -2.10 -7.47
N ILE A 5 23.77 -2.06 -6.15
CA ILE A 5 23.42 -3.27 -5.39
C ILE A 5 21.92 -3.34 -5.15
N GLY A 6 21.37 -4.55 -5.06
CA GLY A 6 20.01 -4.81 -4.59
C GLY A 6 20.02 -5.09 -3.09
N ILE A 7 19.13 -4.44 -2.34
CA ILE A 7 19.02 -4.61 -0.89
C ILE A 7 17.58 -4.98 -0.52
N ASP A 8 17.44 -6.10 0.18
CA ASP A 8 16.24 -6.42 0.94
C ASP A 8 16.41 -5.88 2.36
N LEU A 9 15.68 -4.81 2.69
CA LEU A 9 15.66 -4.24 4.04
C LEU A 9 14.53 -4.89 4.85
N GLY A 10 14.79 -6.08 5.38
CA GLY A 10 13.80 -6.89 6.08
C GLY A 10 13.54 -6.47 7.55
N THR A 11 12.41 -6.91 8.12
CA THR A 11 12.04 -6.61 9.52
C THR A 11 12.96 -7.28 10.54
N SER A 12 13.35 -8.52 10.30
CA SER A 12 14.22 -9.31 11.20
C SER A 12 15.60 -9.52 10.63
N ASN A 13 15.72 -9.74 9.34
CA ASN A 13 16.96 -9.93 8.62
C ASN A 13 16.93 -9.14 7.33
N SER A 14 18.07 -8.59 6.93
CA SER A 14 18.29 -7.89 5.67
C SER A 14 19.31 -8.63 4.84
N ALA A 15 19.22 -8.50 3.52
CA ALA A 15 20.14 -9.16 2.59
C ALA A 15 20.56 -8.20 1.47
N ALA A 16 21.71 -8.42 0.89
CA ALA A 16 22.13 -7.70 -0.31
C ALA A 16 22.62 -8.65 -1.39
N ALA A 17 22.47 -8.25 -2.63
CA ALA A 17 22.95 -8.98 -3.79
C ALA A 17 23.45 -8.02 -4.87
N VAL A 18 24.23 -8.52 -5.79
CA VAL A 18 24.80 -7.77 -6.91
C VAL A 18 24.85 -8.66 -8.17
N MET A 19 24.74 -8.05 -9.35
CA MET A 19 24.90 -8.78 -10.61
C MET A 19 26.39 -9.05 -10.89
N ILE A 20 26.78 -10.33 -10.97
CA ILE A 20 28.13 -10.76 -11.35
C ILE A 20 28.02 -11.78 -12.50
N GLY A 21 28.63 -11.49 -13.64
CA GLY A 21 28.61 -12.39 -14.78
C GLY A 21 27.20 -12.72 -15.30
N GLY A 22 26.26 -11.77 -15.19
CA GLY A 22 24.87 -11.95 -15.62
C GLY A 22 23.99 -12.69 -14.62
N LYS A 23 24.50 -13.03 -13.43
CA LYS A 23 23.75 -13.74 -12.37
C LYS A 23 23.68 -12.92 -11.09
N PRO A 24 22.52 -12.91 -10.39
CA PRO A 24 22.43 -12.30 -9.08
C PRO A 24 23.23 -13.13 -8.06
N THR A 25 24.10 -12.48 -7.33
CA THR A 25 25.00 -13.09 -6.35
C THR A 25 24.80 -12.43 -4.99
N ILE A 26 24.49 -13.22 -3.97
CA ILE A 26 24.31 -12.72 -2.60
C ILE A 26 25.65 -12.24 -2.04
N ILE A 27 25.62 -11.06 -1.45
CA ILE A 27 26.74 -10.47 -0.69
C ILE A 27 26.65 -11.00 0.75
N PRO A 28 27.62 -11.78 1.22
CA PRO A 28 27.60 -12.29 2.59
C PRO A 28 27.89 -11.18 3.61
N ALA A 29 27.37 -11.31 4.82
CA ALA A 29 27.80 -10.49 5.94
C ALA A 29 29.30 -10.72 6.22
N ALA A 30 30.04 -9.66 6.57
CA ALA A 30 31.48 -9.75 6.83
C ALA A 30 31.81 -10.65 8.03
N GLU A 31 30.89 -10.81 8.98
CA GLU A 31 31.03 -11.71 10.13
C GLU A 31 30.83 -13.20 9.80
N GLY A 32 30.50 -13.50 8.55
CA GLY A 32 30.18 -14.85 8.09
C GLY A 32 28.71 -15.24 8.25
N PRO A 33 28.36 -16.52 7.96
CA PRO A 33 26.96 -16.96 8.00
C PRO A 33 26.36 -16.85 9.40
N THR A 34 25.12 -16.38 9.45
CA THR A 34 24.30 -16.30 10.67
C THR A 34 23.37 -17.52 10.79
N VAL A 35 22.58 -17.60 11.85
CA VAL A 35 21.49 -18.60 11.97
C VAL A 35 20.49 -18.50 10.80
N ALA A 36 20.36 -17.30 10.24
CA ALA A 36 19.50 -17.01 9.07
C ALA A 36 20.27 -17.09 7.72
N GLY A 37 21.40 -17.77 7.66
CA GLY A 37 22.22 -17.93 6.44
C GLY A 37 23.15 -16.73 6.19
N LYS A 38 23.18 -16.21 4.96
CA LYS A 38 24.05 -15.09 4.55
C LYS A 38 23.48 -13.72 4.85
N THR A 39 22.31 -13.65 5.49
CA THR A 39 21.62 -12.39 5.79
C THR A 39 22.24 -11.69 7.01
N VAL A 40 22.04 -10.38 7.10
CA VAL A 40 22.42 -9.52 8.23
C VAL A 40 21.20 -9.36 9.15
N PRO A 41 21.26 -9.70 10.44
CA PRO A 41 20.19 -9.38 11.37
C PRO A 41 19.87 -7.88 11.38
N SER A 42 18.60 -7.51 11.27
CA SER A 42 18.13 -6.11 11.31
C SER A 42 18.07 -5.61 12.77
N VAL A 43 19.22 -5.67 13.44
CA VAL A 43 19.41 -5.32 14.85
C VAL A 43 20.48 -4.25 14.96
N VAL A 44 20.19 -3.21 15.74
CA VAL A 44 21.13 -2.14 16.07
C VAL A 44 21.24 -2.04 17.58
N ALA A 45 22.46 -2.02 18.09
CA ALA A 45 22.69 -1.86 19.52
C ALA A 45 23.66 -0.70 19.81
N PHE A 46 23.34 0.04 20.85
CA PHE A 46 24.13 1.15 21.37
C PHE A 46 24.73 0.72 22.70
N THR A 47 26.02 0.85 22.84
CA THR A 47 26.71 0.53 24.08
C THR A 47 26.84 1.77 24.96
N LYS A 48 27.04 1.59 26.26
CA LYS A 48 27.17 2.72 27.21
C LYS A 48 28.42 3.58 26.94
N ASP A 49 29.44 3.02 26.30
CA ASP A 49 30.65 3.72 25.86
C ASP A 49 30.49 4.41 24.48
N GLY A 50 29.28 4.38 23.93
CA GLY A 50 28.91 5.14 22.72
C GLY A 50 29.17 4.42 21.39
N GLN A 51 29.56 3.13 21.40
CA GLN A 51 29.70 2.35 20.18
C GLN A 51 28.32 1.97 19.60
N ILE A 52 28.25 1.85 18.27
CA ILE A 52 27.08 1.37 17.55
C ILE A 52 27.42 0.03 16.91
N LEU A 53 26.76 -1.01 17.35
CA LEU A 53 26.86 -2.36 16.80
C LEU A 53 25.67 -2.63 15.89
N VAL A 54 25.89 -3.32 14.76
CA VAL A 54 24.83 -3.64 13.80
C VAL A 54 24.96 -5.10 13.36
N GLY A 55 23.83 -5.75 13.15
CA GLY A 55 23.80 -7.13 12.68
C GLY A 55 24.05 -8.14 13.80
N GLU A 56 24.83 -9.16 13.50
CA GLU A 56 25.12 -10.27 14.44
C GLU A 56 25.82 -9.81 15.74
N PRO A 57 26.78 -8.87 15.73
CA PRO A 57 27.34 -8.32 16.97
C PRO A 57 26.29 -7.66 17.87
N ALA A 58 25.34 -6.92 17.28
CA ALA A 58 24.25 -6.30 18.01
C ALA A 58 23.30 -7.37 18.61
N ARG A 59 22.98 -8.41 17.85
CA ARG A 59 22.11 -9.50 18.30
C ARG A 59 22.73 -10.28 19.47
N ARG A 60 24.02 -10.61 19.41
CA ARG A 60 24.70 -11.41 20.44
C ARG A 60 24.72 -10.75 21.81
N GLN A 61 24.74 -9.42 21.87
CA GLN A 61 24.76 -8.68 23.14
C GLN A 61 23.36 -8.25 23.62
N ALA A 62 22.30 -8.51 22.86
CA ALA A 62 20.94 -8.05 23.16
C ALA A 62 20.44 -8.50 24.55
N ALA A 63 20.76 -9.72 24.97
CA ALA A 63 20.37 -10.25 26.26
C ALA A 63 20.97 -9.47 27.46
N ILE A 64 22.18 -8.95 27.31
CA ILE A 64 22.87 -8.20 28.39
C ILE A 64 22.67 -6.68 28.26
N ASN A 65 22.16 -6.21 27.13
CA ASN A 65 21.91 -4.80 26.87
C ASN A 65 20.52 -4.58 26.18
N PRO A 66 19.43 -5.04 26.78
CA PRO A 66 18.11 -4.95 26.15
C PRO A 66 17.64 -3.52 25.95
N GLU A 67 18.02 -2.57 26.83
CA GLU A 67 17.65 -1.16 26.73
C GLU A 67 18.42 -0.38 25.66
N GLY A 68 19.61 -0.87 25.32
CA GLY A 68 20.43 -0.30 24.24
C GLY A 68 20.19 -0.95 22.88
N THR A 69 19.33 -1.98 22.78
CA THR A 69 19.17 -2.78 21.56
C THR A 69 17.81 -2.56 20.89
N VAL A 70 17.85 -2.21 19.61
CA VAL A 70 16.66 -1.92 18.78
C VAL A 70 16.49 -3.04 17.75
N THR A 71 15.28 -3.61 17.69
CA THR A 71 14.89 -4.65 16.75
C THR A 71 13.57 -4.30 16.06
N GLY A 72 13.34 -4.81 14.83
CA GLY A 72 12.04 -4.67 14.15
C GLY A 72 11.67 -3.25 13.76
N VAL A 73 12.63 -2.38 13.58
CA VAL A 73 12.45 -0.95 13.27
C VAL A 73 11.63 -0.73 11.99
N LYS A 74 11.66 -1.66 11.02
CA LYS A 74 10.88 -1.56 9.78
C LYS A 74 9.38 -1.39 10.02
N ARG A 75 8.84 -1.95 11.10
CA ARG A 75 7.43 -1.76 11.50
C ARG A 75 7.10 -0.32 11.92
N LEU A 76 8.11 0.48 12.25
CA LEU A 76 7.97 1.87 12.65
C LEU A 76 8.27 2.87 11.51
N MET A 77 8.74 2.38 10.36
CA MET A 77 9.05 3.23 9.20
C MET A 77 7.86 4.08 8.80
N GLY A 78 8.16 5.32 8.44
CA GLY A 78 7.14 6.30 8.11
C GLY A 78 6.32 6.76 9.33
N THR A 79 6.60 6.40 10.59
CA THR A 79 5.90 6.92 11.80
C THR A 79 6.68 8.07 12.46
N LYS A 80 6.00 8.95 13.21
CA LYS A 80 6.64 9.99 14.04
C LYS A 80 7.22 9.45 15.35
N THR A 81 7.25 8.13 15.51
CA THR A 81 7.77 7.47 16.71
C THR A 81 9.22 7.83 16.93
N LYS A 82 9.57 8.22 18.15
CA LYS A 82 10.93 8.38 18.60
C LYS A 82 11.35 7.14 19.36
N ILE A 83 12.46 6.55 18.96
CA ILE A 83 13.06 5.37 19.59
C ILE A 83 14.06 5.90 20.62
N LYS A 84 13.71 5.78 21.90
CA LYS A 84 14.58 6.21 22.98
C LYS A 84 15.58 5.10 23.29
N VAL A 85 16.85 5.46 23.22
CA VAL A 85 17.99 4.58 23.59
C VAL A 85 18.88 5.36 24.54
N PHE A 86 18.87 4.97 25.81
CA PHE A 86 19.50 5.74 26.89
C PHE A 86 18.98 7.21 26.92
N ASP A 87 19.88 8.19 26.81
CA ASP A 87 19.55 9.63 26.82
C ASP A 87 19.33 10.22 25.42
N LYS A 88 19.36 9.39 24.36
CA LYS A 88 19.21 9.81 22.96
C LYS A 88 17.93 9.30 22.36
N GLU A 89 17.40 10.05 21.41
CA GLU A 89 16.24 9.67 20.60
C GLU A 89 16.65 9.54 19.13
N TYR A 90 16.16 8.49 18.50
CA TYR A 90 16.39 8.21 17.08
C TYR A 90 15.08 8.07 16.34
N THR A 91 15.05 8.46 15.06
CA THR A 91 13.93 8.13 14.17
C THR A 91 14.10 6.71 13.60
N PRO A 92 13.01 6.08 13.15
CA PRO A 92 13.10 4.78 12.46
C PRO A 92 14.03 4.80 11.26
N GLU A 93 14.07 5.91 10.52
CA GLU A 93 14.96 6.11 9.37
C GLU A 93 16.44 6.07 9.78
N GLN A 94 16.78 6.73 10.90
CA GLN A 94 18.17 6.74 11.41
C GLN A 94 18.62 5.34 11.84
N ILE A 95 17.76 4.58 12.52
CA ILE A 95 18.08 3.20 12.90
C ILE A 95 18.21 2.31 11.66
N SER A 96 17.32 2.45 10.69
CA SER A 96 17.40 1.72 9.41
C SER A 96 18.65 2.09 8.62
N ALA A 97 19.06 3.35 8.67
CA ALA A 97 20.29 3.81 8.02
C ALA A 97 21.54 3.13 8.56
N PHE A 98 21.62 2.84 9.86
CA PHE A 98 22.75 2.05 10.41
C PHE A 98 22.82 0.64 9.81
N ILE A 99 21.66 0.00 9.60
CA ILE A 99 21.62 -1.32 8.93
C ILE A 99 22.11 -1.20 7.49
N LEU A 100 21.63 -0.19 6.75
CA LEU A 100 22.05 0.05 5.37
C LEU A 100 23.53 0.43 5.25
N GLN A 101 24.09 1.19 6.20
CA GLN A 101 25.52 1.50 6.26
C GLN A 101 26.35 0.25 6.47
N LYS A 102 25.89 -0.68 7.31
CA LYS A 102 26.56 -1.99 7.51
C LYS A 102 26.56 -2.79 6.22
N ILE A 103 25.41 -2.91 5.57
CA ILE A 103 25.26 -3.61 4.29
C ILE A 103 26.16 -2.98 3.21
N LYS A 104 26.21 -1.65 3.14
CA LYS A 104 27.10 -0.93 2.22
C LYS A 104 28.57 -1.30 2.45
N LYS A 105 29.02 -1.29 3.72
CA LYS A 105 30.39 -1.67 4.07
C LYS A 105 30.71 -3.11 3.69
N ASP A 106 29.79 -4.03 3.94
CA ASP A 106 29.94 -5.44 3.57
C ASP A 106 30.03 -5.60 2.04
N ALA A 107 29.19 -4.85 1.31
CA ALA A 107 29.22 -4.84 -0.15
C ALA A 107 30.55 -4.27 -0.70
N GLU A 108 31.03 -3.17 -0.14
CA GLU A 108 32.32 -2.58 -0.52
C GLU A 108 33.50 -3.52 -0.24
N ALA A 109 33.48 -4.22 0.90
CA ALA A 109 34.49 -5.22 1.24
C ALA A 109 34.44 -6.42 0.29
N PHE A 110 33.23 -6.88 -0.08
CA PHE A 110 33.06 -8.03 -0.98
C PHE A 110 33.47 -7.70 -2.42
N LEU A 111 33.14 -6.49 -2.90
CA LEU A 111 33.40 -6.06 -4.27
C LEU A 111 34.80 -5.47 -4.48
N GLY A 112 35.46 -5.00 -3.42
CA GLY A 112 36.73 -4.28 -3.50
C GLY A 112 36.62 -2.87 -4.11
N GLU A 113 35.41 -2.32 -4.23
CA GLU A 113 35.13 -0.99 -4.78
C GLU A 113 34.03 -0.27 -3.98
N LYS A 114 33.91 1.06 -4.15
CA LYS A 114 32.88 1.85 -3.48
C LYS A 114 31.50 1.55 -4.05
N VAL A 115 30.51 1.52 -3.17
CA VAL A 115 29.09 1.36 -3.49
C VAL A 115 28.36 2.64 -3.16
N GLU A 116 27.84 3.31 -4.19
CA GLU A 116 27.15 4.60 -4.05
C GLU A 116 25.65 4.50 -4.33
N LYS A 117 25.22 3.44 -5.04
CA LYS A 117 23.85 3.30 -5.54
C LYS A 117 23.21 1.99 -5.09
N ALA A 118 21.91 2.04 -4.81
CA ALA A 118 21.15 0.86 -4.44
C ALA A 118 19.73 0.86 -5.00
N VAL A 119 19.22 -0.34 -5.30
CA VAL A 119 17.80 -0.65 -5.36
C VAL A 119 17.42 -1.23 -4.00
N ILE A 120 16.42 -0.65 -3.34
CA ILE A 120 15.97 -1.12 -2.01
C ILE A 120 14.54 -1.64 -2.12
N THR A 121 14.24 -2.77 -1.46
CA THR A 121 12.90 -3.33 -1.48
C THR A 121 12.04 -2.81 -0.35
N VAL A 122 10.74 -2.78 -0.62
CA VAL A 122 9.70 -2.41 0.33
C VAL A 122 8.54 -3.39 0.23
N PRO A 123 7.79 -3.66 1.30
CA PRO A 123 6.54 -4.39 1.21
C PRO A 123 5.60 -3.75 0.19
N ALA A 124 4.85 -4.55 -0.55
CA ALA A 124 3.90 -4.06 -1.56
C ALA A 124 2.86 -3.10 -0.97
N TYR A 125 2.52 -3.31 0.30
CA TYR A 125 1.56 -2.51 1.06
C TYR A 125 2.15 -1.28 1.78
N PHE A 126 3.44 -0.96 1.60
CA PHE A 126 3.96 0.28 2.14
C PHE A 126 3.26 1.47 1.49
N ASN A 127 2.76 2.38 2.34
CA ASN A 127 2.25 3.67 1.91
C ASN A 127 3.40 4.61 1.50
N ASP A 128 3.07 5.77 0.96
CA ASP A 128 4.05 6.74 0.48
C ASP A 128 5.04 7.20 1.56
N ASP A 129 4.57 7.39 2.79
CA ASP A 129 5.45 7.78 3.91
C ASP A 129 6.46 6.71 4.25
N GLN A 130 6.05 5.45 4.24
CA GLN A 130 6.92 4.32 4.52
C GLN A 130 7.94 4.11 3.39
N ARG A 131 7.51 4.32 2.14
CA ARG A 131 8.38 4.32 0.96
C ARG A 131 9.40 5.46 1.04
N GLN A 132 8.94 6.69 1.31
CA GLN A 132 9.82 7.84 1.44
C GLN A 132 10.78 7.69 2.62
N ALA A 133 10.31 7.20 3.77
CA ALA A 133 11.18 6.92 4.93
C ALA A 133 12.27 5.88 4.60
N THR A 134 11.95 4.87 3.78
CA THR A 134 12.93 3.90 3.31
C THR A 134 13.96 4.55 2.38
N LYS A 135 13.52 5.41 1.47
CA LYS A 135 14.41 6.19 0.61
C LYS A 135 15.32 7.11 1.43
N ASN A 136 14.75 7.84 2.39
CA ASN A 136 15.51 8.71 3.31
C ASN A 136 16.56 7.92 4.11
N ALA A 137 16.22 6.73 4.59
CA ALA A 137 17.18 5.86 5.29
C ALA A 137 18.37 5.47 4.39
N GLY A 138 18.12 5.21 3.10
CA GLY A 138 19.17 4.99 2.10
C GLY A 138 20.08 6.20 1.92
N GLU A 139 19.50 7.38 1.79
CA GLU A 139 20.23 8.64 1.64
C GLU A 139 21.07 8.96 2.89
N ILE A 140 20.51 8.77 4.11
CA ILE A 140 21.25 8.91 5.38
C ILE A 140 22.41 7.91 5.45
N ALA A 141 22.25 6.72 4.88
CA ALA A 141 23.32 5.71 4.78
C ALA A 141 24.40 6.06 3.74
N GLY A 142 24.21 7.12 2.98
CA GLY A 142 25.13 7.53 1.90
C GLY A 142 24.96 6.70 0.63
N LEU A 143 23.74 6.24 0.34
CA LEU A 143 23.34 5.52 -0.87
C LEU A 143 22.36 6.39 -1.69
N GLU A 144 22.63 6.55 -2.97
CA GLU A 144 21.62 7.02 -3.92
C GLU A 144 20.63 5.88 -4.16
N VAL A 145 19.39 6.02 -3.67
CA VAL A 145 18.33 5.05 -3.89
C VAL A 145 17.74 5.28 -5.28
N VAL A 146 18.25 4.54 -6.26
CA VAL A 146 17.85 4.70 -7.68
C VAL A 146 16.45 4.16 -7.95
N ARG A 147 15.98 3.19 -7.17
CA ARG A 147 14.62 2.64 -7.24
C ARG A 147 14.20 1.96 -5.94
N LEU A 148 12.91 2.08 -5.62
CA LEU A 148 12.22 1.20 -4.67
C LEU A 148 11.47 0.13 -5.45
N VAL A 149 11.54 -1.13 -5.00
CA VAL A 149 10.85 -2.27 -5.63
C VAL A 149 10.05 -3.02 -4.58
N ASN A 150 8.85 -3.45 -4.93
CA ASN A 150 8.04 -4.25 -4.02
C ASN A 150 8.66 -5.65 -3.81
N GLU A 151 8.70 -6.11 -2.56
CA GLU A 151 9.31 -7.38 -2.16
C GLU A 151 8.79 -8.59 -2.97
N PRO A 152 7.46 -8.79 -3.12
CA PRO A 152 6.95 -9.91 -3.92
C PRO A 152 7.33 -9.83 -5.39
N THR A 153 7.48 -8.63 -5.91
CA THR A 153 7.93 -8.39 -7.27
C THR A 153 9.39 -8.75 -7.46
N ALA A 154 10.25 -8.33 -6.54
CA ALA A 154 11.65 -8.72 -6.52
C ALA A 154 11.80 -10.24 -6.45
N ALA A 155 11.04 -10.90 -5.59
CA ALA A 155 11.05 -12.36 -5.49
C ALA A 155 10.66 -13.06 -6.81
N ALA A 156 9.65 -12.53 -7.50
CA ALA A 156 9.24 -13.05 -8.80
C ALA A 156 10.33 -12.91 -9.87
N PHE A 157 11.07 -11.80 -9.87
CA PHE A 157 12.24 -11.64 -10.75
C PHE A 157 13.30 -12.71 -10.52
N ALA A 158 13.67 -12.95 -9.27
CA ALA A 158 14.65 -13.98 -8.95
C ALA A 158 14.24 -15.36 -9.45
N TYR A 159 12.93 -15.63 -9.46
CA TYR A 159 12.35 -16.89 -9.91
C TYR A 159 12.22 -17.00 -11.42
N GLY A 160 11.91 -15.91 -12.13
CA GLY A 160 11.43 -15.92 -13.52
C GLY A 160 12.48 -15.64 -14.59
N ILE A 161 13.69 -15.18 -14.21
CA ILE A 161 14.67 -14.68 -15.19
C ILE A 161 15.07 -15.69 -16.28
N ASP A 162 15.00 -16.99 -15.97
CA ASP A 162 15.39 -18.07 -16.89
C ASP A 162 14.17 -18.69 -17.63
N ARG A 163 12.95 -18.11 -17.54
CA ARG A 163 11.70 -18.76 -17.96
C ARG A 163 10.83 -17.92 -18.89
N SER A 164 11.45 -17.04 -19.68
CA SER A 164 10.81 -15.97 -20.46
C SER A 164 9.71 -16.40 -21.47
N ASP A 165 9.63 -17.68 -21.86
CA ASP A 165 8.79 -18.12 -22.99
C ASP A 165 7.40 -18.65 -22.58
N LYS A 166 7.02 -18.59 -21.30
CA LYS A 166 5.75 -19.12 -20.80
C LYS A 166 4.85 -18.03 -20.27
N GLU A 167 3.56 -18.12 -20.57
CA GLU A 167 2.52 -17.37 -19.86
C GLU A 167 2.15 -18.12 -18.58
N LEU A 168 2.30 -17.47 -17.42
CA LEU A 168 2.07 -18.08 -16.11
C LEU A 168 1.31 -17.12 -15.20
N LYS A 169 0.39 -17.66 -14.41
CA LYS A 169 -0.22 -16.99 -13.27
C LYS A 169 0.51 -17.42 -12.00
N ILE A 170 1.14 -16.45 -11.35
CA ILE A 170 2.05 -16.71 -10.23
C ILE A 170 1.42 -16.13 -8.97
N LEU A 171 1.38 -16.92 -7.90
CA LEU A 171 1.12 -16.46 -6.55
C LEU A 171 2.45 -16.35 -5.81
N VAL A 172 2.79 -15.15 -5.36
CA VAL A 172 3.89 -14.91 -4.43
C VAL A 172 3.31 -14.81 -3.03
N PHE A 173 3.73 -15.69 -2.14
CA PHE A 173 3.35 -15.74 -0.74
C PHE A 173 4.55 -15.34 0.11
N ASP A 174 4.63 -14.06 0.44
CA ASP A 174 5.70 -13.50 1.25
C ASP A 174 5.27 -13.42 2.71
N PHE A 175 5.76 -14.38 3.51
CA PHE A 175 5.50 -14.46 4.93
C PHE A 175 6.78 -14.17 5.70
N GLY A 176 6.98 -12.90 6.01
CA GLY A 176 8.16 -12.38 6.68
C GLY A 176 8.12 -12.52 8.20
N GLY A 177 9.12 -11.92 8.86
CA GLY A 177 9.18 -11.89 10.33
C GLY A 177 8.07 -11.05 10.97
N GLY A 178 7.47 -10.14 10.22
CA GLY A 178 6.49 -9.20 10.75
C GLY A 178 5.28 -8.95 9.89
N THR A 179 5.28 -9.38 8.63
CA THR A 179 4.28 -9.06 7.61
C THR A 179 3.97 -10.27 6.77
N LEU A 180 2.75 -10.30 6.24
CA LEU A 180 2.33 -11.20 5.17
C LEU A 180 1.92 -10.36 3.97
N ASP A 181 2.50 -10.65 2.80
CA ASP A 181 2.08 -10.10 1.51
C ASP A 181 1.74 -11.27 0.56
N VAL A 182 0.56 -11.22 -0.06
CA VAL A 182 0.11 -12.18 -1.08
C VAL A 182 -0.11 -11.40 -2.37
N THR A 183 0.65 -11.73 -3.40
CA THR A 183 0.60 -11.04 -4.69
C THR A 183 0.30 -12.02 -5.80
N ILE A 184 -0.64 -11.68 -6.67
CA ILE A 184 -0.94 -12.39 -7.90
C ILE A 184 -0.34 -11.62 -9.06
N MET A 185 0.38 -12.34 -9.91
CA MET A 185 1.07 -11.77 -11.07
C MET A 185 0.81 -12.61 -12.32
N ASP A 186 0.67 -11.93 -13.46
CA ASP A 186 0.82 -12.55 -14.77
C ASP A 186 2.28 -12.41 -15.20
N PHE A 187 2.83 -13.46 -15.76
CA PHE A 187 4.14 -13.49 -16.38
C PHE A 187 4.03 -14.00 -17.80
N GLY A 188 4.56 -13.26 -18.76
CA GLY A 188 4.57 -13.67 -20.18
C GLY A 188 5.41 -12.74 -21.02
N GLY A 189 6.14 -13.28 -22.01
CA GLY A 189 6.96 -12.48 -22.92
C GLY A 189 8.03 -11.58 -22.24
N GLY A 190 8.53 -11.99 -21.08
CA GLY A 190 9.47 -11.18 -20.28
C GLY A 190 8.81 -10.07 -19.46
N VAL A 191 7.49 -9.96 -19.44
CA VAL A 191 6.76 -8.96 -18.66
C VAL A 191 6.19 -9.60 -17.40
N PHE A 192 6.50 -9.00 -16.24
CA PHE A 192 5.87 -9.28 -14.95
C PHE A 192 4.82 -8.21 -14.68
N GLN A 193 3.56 -8.60 -14.69
CA GLN A 193 2.45 -7.70 -14.38
C GLN A 193 1.76 -8.11 -13.09
N VAL A 194 1.84 -7.26 -12.06
CA VAL A 194 1.04 -7.44 -10.85
C VAL A 194 -0.43 -7.23 -11.19
N LYS A 195 -1.28 -8.19 -10.81
CA LYS A 195 -2.74 -8.13 -10.99
C LYS A 195 -3.43 -7.64 -9.73
N SER A 196 -2.97 -8.14 -8.61
CA SER A 196 -3.51 -7.79 -7.30
C SER A 196 -2.49 -8.07 -6.21
N THR A 197 -2.66 -7.39 -5.09
CA THR A 197 -1.91 -7.67 -3.88
C THR A 197 -2.81 -7.51 -2.66
N ALA A 198 -2.64 -8.38 -1.66
CA ALA A 198 -3.32 -8.33 -0.38
C ALA A 198 -2.37 -8.78 0.73
N GLY A 199 -2.51 -8.26 1.95
CA GLY A 199 -1.58 -8.58 3.01
C GLY A 199 -2.13 -8.35 4.42
N ASP A 200 -1.25 -8.63 5.39
CA ASP A 200 -1.42 -8.32 6.80
C ASP A 200 -0.04 -7.97 7.38
N THR A 201 0.05 -6.89 8.10
CA THR A 201 1.32 -6.29 8.51
C THR A 201 1.68 -6.47 9.96
N HIS A 202 0.79 -7.12 10.67
CA HIS A 202 1.00 -7.58 12.02
C HIS A 202 0.82 -9.10 12.09
N LEU A 203 1.13 -9.78 11.01
CA LEU A 203 1.09 -11.22 10.88
C LEU A 203 2.44 -11.70 10.35
N GLY A 204 3.24 -12.39 11.20
CA GLY A 204 4.57 -12.82 10.83
C GLY A 204 5.20 -13.81 11.78
N GLY A 205 6.46 -14.16 11.51
CA GLY A 205 7.24 -15.10 12.32
C GLY A 205 7.41 -14.67 13.78
N ARG A 206 7.40 -13.37 14.07
CA ARG A 206 7.46 -12.85 15.45
C ARG A 206 6.22 -13.21 16.27
N ASP A 207 5.05 -13.24 15.66
CA ASP A 207 3.82 -13.66 16.34
C ASP A 207 3.88 -15.13 16.69
N MET A 208 4.54 -15.95 15.84
CA MET A 208 4.81 -17.36 16.12
C MET A 208 5.85 -17.53 17.24
N ASP A 209 6.90 -16.69 17.27
CA ASP A 209 7.87 -16.69 18.35
C ASP A 209 7.21 -16.35 19.69
N GLU A 210 6.36 -15.32 19.70
CA GLU A 210 5.67 -14.90 20.93
C GLU A 210 4.69 -15.97 21.43
N ALA A 211 4.01 -16.71 20.54
CA ALA A 211 3.19 -17.85 20.93
C ALA A 211 4.01 -18.94 21.65
N LEU A 212 5.23 -19.23 21.16
CA LEU A 212 6.13 -20.17 21.80
C LEU A 212 6.71 -19.61 23.10
N VAL A 213 7.09 -18.33 23.14
CA VAL A 213 7.58 -17.63 24.35
C VAL A 213 6.52 -17.72 25.46
N ASN A 214 5.27 -17.39 25.15
CA ASN A 214 4.18 -17.46 26.12
C ASN A 214 4.00 -18.88 26.68
N TYR A 215 4.05 -19.89 25.81
CA TYR A 215 4.00 -21.26 26.23
C TYR A 215 5.16 -21.63 27.17
N ILE A 216 6.39 -21.26 26.85
CA ILE A 216 7.58 -21.55 27.66
C ILE A 216 7.46 -20.89 29.04
N VAL A 217 7.04 -19.61 29.09
CA VAL A 217 6.90 -18.85 30.34
C VAL A 217 5.80 -19.44 31.22
N GLU A 218 4.67 -19.83 30.62
CA GLU A 218 3.56 -20.47 31.36
C GLU A 218 3.95 -21.82 31.93
N GLU A 219 4.63 -22.68 31.18
CA GLU A 219 5.11 -23.98 31.68
C GLU A 219 6.14 -23.81 32.79
N PHE A 220 7.10 -22.90 32.63
CA PHE A 220 8.08 -22.59 33.67
C PHE A 220 7.40 -22.09 34.96
N LYS A 221 6.40 -21.24 34.82
CA LYS A 221 5.60 -20.73 35.97
C LYS A 221 4.82 -21.86 36.67
N LYS A 222 4.25 -22.81 35.92
CA LYS A 222 3.55 -23.97 36.49
C LYS A 222 4.51 -24.85 37.28
N GLU A 223 5.71 -25.08 36.76
CA GLU A 223 6.70 -25.98 37.39
C GLU A 223 7.40 -25.34 38.60
N ASN A 224 7.74 -24.04 38.50
CA ASN A 224 8.59 -23.38 39.48
C ASN A 224 7.86 -22.36 40.35
N GLY A 225 6.62 -21.99 40.04
CA GLY A 225 5.87 -20.93 40.72
C GLY A 225 6.39 -19.52 40.48
N ILE A 226 7.33 -19.31 39.56
CA ILE A 226 8.03 -18.04 39.31
C ILE A 226 7.55 -17.46 37.98
N ASP A 227 7.17 -16.20 37.98
CA ASP A 227 6.79 -15.43 36.80
C ASP A 227 8.00 -14.68 36.22
N LEU A 228 8.45 -15.08 35.03
CA LEU A 228 9.61 -14.49 34.35
C LEU A 228 9.28 -13.22 33.56
N THR A 229 8.00 -12.85 33.42
CA THR A 229 7.58 -11.73 32.53
C THR A 229 8.16 -10.38 32.95
N GLN A 230 8.52 -10.19 34.21
CA GLN A 230 9.08 -8.95 34.74
C GLN A 230 10.63 -8.89 34.62
N ASP A 231 11.28 -10.01 34.34
CA ASP A 231 12.74 -10.08 34.14
C ASP A 231 13.06 -9.89 32.66
N LYS A 232 13.47 -8.67 32.29
CA LYS A 232 13.83 -8.30 30.92
C LYS A 232 14.93 -9.18 30.32
N MET A 233 15.93 -9.57 31.13
CA MET A 233 17.04 -10.40 30.68
C MET A 233 16.59 -11.84 30.45
N ALA A 234 15.81 -12.41 31.37
CA ALA A 234 15.24 -13.72 31.20
C ALA A 234 14.33 -13.79 29.97
N MET A 235 13.43 -12.82 29.81
CA MET A 235 12.54 -12.74 28.66
C MET A 235 13.30 -12.61 27.34
N GLN A 236 14.37 -11.84 27.27
CA GLN A 236 15.19 -11.73 26.05
C GLN A 236 15.85 -13.07 25.70
N ARG A 237 16.43 -13.78 26.69
CA ARG A 237 17.01 -15.12 26.51
C ARG A 237 15.98 -16.14 26.05
N ILE A 238 14.75 -16.08 26.59
CA ILE A 238 13.65 -16.95 26.17
C ILE A 238 13.24 -16.66 24.74
N ARG A 239 13.12 -15.39 24.33
CA ARG A 239 12.78 -15.01 22.94
C ARG A 239 13.83 -15.54 21.95
N GLU A 240 15.10 -15.37 22.24
CA GLU A 240 16.18 -15.88 21.39
C GLU A 240 16.15 -17.41 21.27
N ALA A 241 15.90 -18.11 22.39
CA ALA A 241 15.79 -19.56 22.41
C ALA A 241 14.53 -20.05 21.66
N ALA A 242 13.41 -19.35 21.80
CA ALA A 242 12.17 -19.66 21.08
C ALA A 242 12.31 -19.49 19.57
N GLU A 243 12.91 -18.37 19.11
CA GLU A 243 13.19 -18.16 17.69
C GLU A 243 14.12 -19.26 17.14
N LYS A 244 15.19 -19.59 17.86
CA LYS A 244 16.10 -20.66 17.48
C LYS A 244 15.38 -22.00 17.40
N ALA A 245 14.58 -22.36 18.41
CA ALA A 245 13.80 -23.59 18.43
C ALA A 245 12.79 -23.65 17.27
N LYS A 246 12.10 -22.55 16.94
CA LYS A 246 11.21 -22.46 15.77
C LYS A 246 11.95 -22.76 14.47
N ILE A 247 13.15 -22.19 14.29
CA ILE A 247 13.98 -22.42 13.10
C ILE A 247 14.42 -23.89 13.03
N GLU A 248 14.94 -24.45 14.11
CA GLU A 248 15.37 -25.85 14.18
C GLU A 248 14.24 -26.83 13.88
N LEU A 249 13.05 -26.60 14.46
CA LEU A 249 11.87 -27.44 14.29
C LEU A 249 11.29 -27.39 12.86
N SER A 250 11.73 -26.49 12.02
CA SER A 250 11.45 -26.55 10.57
C SER A 250 12.13 -27.75 9.90
N SER A 251 13.23 -28.24 10.47
CA SER A 251 14.06 -29.34 9.92
C SER A 251 13.99 -30.62 10.76
N VAL A 252 13.97 -30.49 12.10
CA VAL A 252 13.94 -31.64 13.02
C VAL A 252 12.56 -31.79 13.67
N LEU A 253 12.28 -32.95 14.28
CA LEU A 253 10.98 -33.22 14.91
C LEU A 253 10.94 -32.78 16.37
N GLU A 254 12.09 -32.62 17.02
CA GLU A 254 12.20 -32.22 18.42
C GLU A 254 13.49 -31.43 18.63
N THR A 255 13.45 -30.45 19.53
CA THR A 255 14.62 -29.68 19.98
C THR A 255 14.52 -29.41 21.48
N GLN A 256 15.66 -29.14 22.14
CA GLN A 256 15.72 -28.81 23.55
C GLN A 256 16.11 -27.34 23.74
N ILE A 257 15.29 -26.62 24.48
CA ILE A 257 15.61 -25.30 25.03
C ILE A 257 16.33 -25.54 26.37
N ASN A 258 17.54 -25.00 26.49
CA ASN A 258 18.34 -25.12 27.71
C ASN A 258 18.92 -23.74 28.06
N LEU A 259 18.36 -23.11 29.08
CA LEU A 259 18.77 -21.79 29.56
C LEU A 259 19.18 -21.91 31.05
N PRO A 260 20.45 -22.20 31.31
CA PRO A 260 20.97 -22.30 32.67
C PRO A 260 20.92 -20.93 33.36
N PHE A 261 20.64 -20.93 34.66
CA PHE A 261 20.59 -19.72 35.51
C PHE A 261 19.65 -18.67 34.94
N ILE A 262 18.41 -19.10 34.62
CA ILE A 262 17.39 -18.18 34.04
C ILE A 262 16.88 -17.21 35.10
N THR A 263 16.78 -17.64 36.35
CA THR A 263 16.41 -16.87 37.54
C THR A 263 16.91 -17.54 38.82
N ALA A 264 16.63 -16.97 39.97
CA ALA A 264 16.90 -17.56 41.28
C ALA A 264 15.77 -17.26 42.27
N ASP A 265 15.56 -18.17 43.24
CA ASP A 265 14.69 -17.97 44.39
C ASP A 265 15.43 -18.25 45.70
N ALA A 266 14.71 -18.32 46.82
CA ALA A 266 15.30 -18.61 48.14
C ALA A 266 15.96 -20.00 48.23
N ASN A 267 15.63 -20.90 47.30
CA ASN A 267 16.20 -22.26 47.23
C ASN A 267 17.42 -22.36 46.27
N GLY A 268 17.80 -21.24 45.65
CA GLY A 268 18.95 -21.17 44.75
C GLY A 268 18.61 -20.90 43.29
N PRO A 269 19.59 -21.09 42.38
CA PRO A 269 19.39 -20.81 40.97
C PRO A 269 18.41 -21.79 40.33
N LYS A 270 17.61 -21.27 39.39
CA LYS A 270 16.68 -22.04 38.55
C LYS A 270 17.17 -22.09 37.11
N HIS A 271 16.94 -23.22 36.50
CA HIS A 271 17.31 -23.49 35.10
C HIS A 271 16.01 -23.77 34.32
N LEU A 272 15.94 -23.28 33.09
CA LEU A 272 14.88 -23.64 32.18
C LEU A 272 15.40 -24.68 31.19
N VAL A 273 14.90 -25.91 31.31
CA VAL A 273 15.22 -27.02 30.40
C VAL A 273 13.90 -27.59 29.91
N MET A 274 13.64 -27.51 28.61
CA MET A 274 12.35 -27.93 28.03
C MET A 274 12.56 -28.54 26.65
N ASN A 275 11.98 -29.70 26.42
CA ASN A 275 11.91 -30.30 25.09
C ASN A 275 10.65 -29.79 24.37
N ILE A 276 10.83 -29.32 23.13
CA ILE A 276 9.75 -28.85 22.26
C ILE A 276 9.72 -29.73 21.02
N THR A 277 8.54 -30.31 20.74
CA THR A 277 8.32 -31.05 19.50
C THR A 277 7.76 -30.15 18.40
N ARG A 278 8.01 -30.51 17.14
CA ARG A 278 7.38 -29.85 15.99
C ARG A 278 5.85 -29.83 16.11
N ALA A 279 5.24 -30.94 16.48
CA ALA A 279 3.79 -31.03 16.66
C ALA A 279 3.26 -30.02 17.69
N LYS A 280 4.01 -29.81 18.80
CA LYS A 280 3.65 -28.80 19.80
C LYS A 280 3.75 -27.39 19.21
N LEU A 281 4.87 -27.06 18.55
CA LEU A 281 5.01 -25.76 17.89
C LEU A 281 3.89 -25.53 16.87
N GLU A 282 3.62 -26.49 16.00
CA GLU A 282 2.54 -26.40 14.99
C GLU A 282 1.18 -26.13 15.62
N SER A 283 0.87 -26.80 16.75
CA SER A 283 -0.38 -26.55 17.48
C SER A 283 -0.50 -25.12 18.03
N LEU A 284 0.63 -24.52 18.43
CA LEU A 284 0.67 -23.14 18.95
C LEU A 284 0.53 -22.10 17.83
N VAL A 285 1.12 -22.37 16.66
CA VAL A 285 1.15 -21.41 15.54
C VAL A 285 0.01 -21.59 14.53
N GLU A 286 -0.72 -22.70 14.56
CA GLU A 286 -1.84 -22.98 13.66
C GLU A 286 -2.87 -21.84 13.57
N PRO A 287 -3.31 -21.21 14.69
CA PRO A 287 -4.24 -20.08 14.63
C PRO A 287 -3.66 -18.88 13.88
N ILE A 288 -2.32 -18.70 13.91
CA ILE A 288 -1.61 -17.63 13.22
C ILE A 288 -1.58 -17.92 11.72
N VAL A 289 -1.24 -19.17 11.35
CA VAL A 289 -1.21 -19.61 9.94
C VAL A 289 -2.59 -19.52 9.29
N LYS A 290 -3.64 -19.89 10.00
CA LYS A 290 -5.03 -19.78 9.51
C LYS A 290 -5.45 -18.35 9.16
N LYS A 291 -4.89 -17.33 9.80
CA LYS A 291 -5.16 -15.93 9.45
C LYS A 291 -4.69 -15.58 8.03
N CYS A 292 -3.74 -16.31 7.47
CA CYS A 292 -3.24 -16.10 6.11
C CYS A 292 -4.33 -16.35 5.03
N ALA A 293 -5.37 -17.13 5.34
CA ALA A 293 -6.46 -17.43 4.38
C ALA A 293 -7.14 -16.15 3.85
N GLY A 294 -7.43 -15.19 4.72
CA GLY A 294 -8.10 -13.96 4.32
C GLY A 294 -7.36 -13.13 3.27
N PRO A 295 -6.07 -12.81 3.47
CA PRO A 295 -5.25 -12.18 2.42
C PRO A 295 -5.17 -12.98 1.13
N MET A 296 -5.02 -14.31 1.20
CA MET A 296 -4.98 -15.17 0.00
C MET A 296 -6.28 -15.09 -0.80
N GLU A 297 -7.43 -15.23 -0.12
CA GLU A 297 -8.75 -15.14 -0.75
C GLU A 297 -8.94 -13.78 -1.46
N ARG A 298 -8.60 -12.68 -0.78
CA ARG A 298 -8.72 -11.34 -1.37
C ARG A 298 -7.82 -11.15 -2.58
N ALA A 299 -6.54 -11.54 -2.51
CA ALA A 299 -5.63 -11.40 -3.63
C ALA A 299 -6.12 -12.16 -4.87
N ILE A 300 -6.57 -13.41 -4.69
CA ILE A 300 -7.08 -14.24 -5.79
C ILE A 300 -8.37 -13.67 -6.36
N LYS A 301 -9.30 -13.24 -5.52
CA LYS A 301 -10.57 -12.61 -5.93
C LYS A 301 -10.34 -11.29 -6.69
N ASP A 302 -9.47 -10.43 -6.18
CA ASP A 302 -9.16 -9.14 -6.82
C ASP A 302 -8.46 -9.31 -8.17
N ALA A 303 -7.71 -10.40 -8.36
CA ALA A 303 -7.15 -10.78 -9.66
C ALA A 303 -8.20 -11.36 -10.64
N GLY A 304 -9.43 -11.62 -10.18
CA GLY A 304 -10.48 -12.27 -10.97
C GLY A 304 -10.21 -13.75 -11.24
N LEU A 305 -9.46 -14.41 -10.35
CA LEU A 305 -9.04 -15.81 -10.51
C LEU A 305 -9.68 -16.73 -9.46
N THR A 306 -9.55 -18.03 -9.70
CA THR A 306 -9.77 -19.09 -8.71
C THR A 306 -8.44 -19.70 -8.29
N PRO A 307 -8.34 -20.36 -7.12
CA PRO A 307 -7.10 -21.03 -6.70
C PRO A 307 -6.52 -21.98 -7.75
N GLN A 308 -7.38 -22.72 -8.47
CA GLN A 308 -6.99 -23.70 -9.49
C GLN A 308 -6.34 -23.08 -10.73
N GLN A 309 -6.55 -21.78 -10.96
CA GLN A 309 -5.97 -21.04 -12.08
C GLN A 309 -4.55 -20.54 -11.80
N ILE A 310 -4.05 -20.69 -10.57
CA ILE A 310 -2.68 -20.36 -10.22
C ILE A 310 -1.74 -21.44 -10.74
N ASP A 311 -0.79 -21.08 -11.59
CA ASP A 311 0.16 -22.01 -12.20
C ASP A 311 1.35 -22.30 -11.30
N LYS A 312 1.82 -21.30 -10.54
CA LYS A 312 3.03 -21.36 -9.73
C LYS A 312 2.84 -20.66 -8.39
N ILE A 313 3.46 -21.22 -7.34
CA ILE A 313 3.51 -20.65 -6.00
C ILE A 313 4.97 -20.39 -5.65
N ILE A 314 5.30 -19.16 -5.34
CA ILE A 314 6.62 -18.73 -4.86
C ILE A 314 6.49 -18.40 -3.38
N LEU A 315 7.26 -19.10 -2.54
CA LEU A 315 7.33 -18.85 -1.12
C LEU A 315 8.51 -17.93 -0.79
N VAL A 316 8.24 -16.91 0.01
CA VAL A 316 9.19 -15.88 0.44
C VAL A 316 9.12 -15.71 1.95
N GLY A 317 10.26 -15.37 2.57
CA GLY A 317 10.37 -15.14 4.01
C GLY A 317 10.63 -16.40 4.83
N GLY A 318 11.26 -16.21 6.00
CA GLY A 318 11.69 -17.31 6.88
C GLY A 318 10.59 -18.26 7.34
N PRO A 319 9.42 -17.78 7.80
CA PRO A 319 8.32 -18.63 8.22
C PRO A 319 7.80 -19.60 7.15
N THR A 320 8.00 -19.32 5.87
CA THR A 320 7.61 -20.23 4.79
C THR A 320 8.46 -21.51 4.71
N ARG A 321 9.56 -21.57 5.47
CA ARG A 321 10.33 -22.79 5.64
C ARG A 321 9.66 -23.81 6.58
N MET A 322 8.68 -23.38 7.39
CA MET A 322 7.95 -24.26 8.30
C MET A 322 6.99 -25.19 7.53
N PRO A 323 7.01 -26.51 7.80
CA PRO A 323 6.15 -27.47 7.10
C PRO A 323 4.65 -27.13 7.16
N ILE A 324 4.18 -26.64 8.31
CA ILE A 324 2.76 -26.23 8.47
C ILE A 324 2.37 -25.10 7.53
N VAL A 325 3.27 -24.14 7.25
CA VAL A 325 3.01 -23.01 6.34
C VAL A 325 2.98 -23.52 4.89
N GLN A 326 3.98 -24.33 4.50
CA GLN A 326 4.04 -24.91 3.16
C GLN A 326 2.80 -25.73 2.85
N LYS A 327 2.42 -26.60 3.80
CA LYS A 327 1.22 -27.43 3.69
C LYS A 327 -0.04 -26.58 3.58
N PHE A 328 -0.18 -25.55 4.42
CA PHE A 328 -1.35 -24.65 4.37
C PHE A 328 -1.53 -24.00 3.00
N VAL A 329 -0.45 -23.46 2.41
CA VAL A 329 -0.51 -22.81 1.10
C VAL A 329 -0.79 -23.84 0.00
N ALA A 330 -0.13 -24.99 0.05
CA ALA A 330 -0.35 -26.09 -0.92
C ALA A 330 -1.79 -26.59 -0.89
N ASP A 331 -2.35 -26.85 0.30
CA ASP A 331 -3.73 -27.32 0.47
C ASP A 331 -4.75 -26.28 -0.02
N TYR A 332 -4.49 -24.98 0.23
CA TYR A 332 -5.40 -23.89 -0.17
C TYR A 332 -5.47 -23.72 -1.69
N ILE A 333 -4.33 -23.79 -2.37
CA ILE A 333 -4.25 -23.62 -3.84
C ILE A 333 -4.49 -24.93 -4.59
N GLY A 334 -4.23 -26.08 -3.95
CA GLY A 334 -4.27 -27.39 -4.58
C GLY A 334 -3.01 -27.69 -5.42
N ARG A 335 -1.87 -27.05 -5.11
CA ARG A 335 -0.62 -27.19 -5.84
C ARG A 335 0.58 -27.01 -4.90
N GLU A 336 1.65 -27.77 -5.13
CA GLU A 336 2.90 -27.64 -4.37
C GLU A 336 3.64 -26.34 -4.73
N PRO A 337 4.25 -25.67 -3.73
CA PRO A 337 5.11 -24.53 -3.97
C PRO A 337 6.37 -24.91 -4.75
N GLU A 338 6.86 -23.96 -5.53
CA GLU A 338 8.11 -24.12 -6.27
C GLU A 338 9.33 -24.22 -5.34
N ARG A 339 10.30 -25.00 -5.78
CA ARG A 339 11.56 -25.25 -5.05
C ARG A 339 12.75 -24.69 -5.84
N GLY A 340 13.89 -24.51 -5.17
CA GLY A 340 15.16 -24.16 -5.81
C GLY A 340 15.64 -22.73 -5.62
N ILE A 341 14.84 -21.86 -5.00
CA ILE A 341 15.28 -20.51 -4.57
C ILE A 341 15.10 -20.41 -3.06
N ASP A 342 16.11 -19.88 -2.38
CA ASP A 342 16.03 -19.65 -0.93
C ASP A 342 15.03 -18.50 -0.63
N PRO A 343 13.97 -18.75 0.14
CA PRO A 343 12.99 -17.72 0.50
C PRO A 343 13.57 -16.51 1.24
N MET A 344 14.77 -16.62 1.81
CA MET A 344 15.46 -15.54 2.53
C MET A 344 16.38 -14.70 1.63
N GLU A 345 16.70 -15.19 0.43
CA GLU A 345 17.66 -14.56 -0.47
C GLU A 345 16.99 -14.02 -1.76
N CYS A 346 15.83 -14.56 -2.13
CA CYS A 346 15.17 -14.27 -3.41
C CYS A 346 14.83 -12.79 -3.60
N VAL A 347 14.42 -12.09 -2.55
CA VAL A 347 14.08 -10.66 -2.61
C VAL A 347 15.31 -9.82 -2.94
N ALA A 348 16.43 -10.03 -2.25
CA ALA A 348 17.67 -9.33 -2.54
C ALA A 348 18.22 -9.66 -3.95
N MET A 349 18.12 -10.93 -4.37
CA MET A 349 18.48 -11.36 -5.73
C MET A 349 17.63 -10.63 -6.78
N GLY A 350 16.33 -10.52 -6.57
CA GLY A 350 15.44 -9.80 -7.47
C GLY A 350 15.71 -8.29 -7.51
N ALA A 351 16.02 -7.68 -6.38
CA ALA A 351 16.48 -6.29 -6.32
C ALA A 351 17.79 -6.08 -7.11
N ALA A 352 18.72 -7.04 -7.07
CA ALA A 352 19.95 -6.99 -7.87
C ALA A 352 19.65 -7.17 -9.38
N ILE A 353 18.67 -7.99 -9.75
CA ILE A 353 18.22 -8.11 -11.15
C ILE A 353 17.65 -6.77 -11.63
N GLN A 354 16.82 -6.11 -10.80
CA GLN A 354 16.31 -4.77 -11.11
C GLN A 354 17.44 -3.75 -11.26
N ALA A 355 18.47 -3.83 -10.42
CA ALA A 355 19.68 -3.01 -10.56
C ALA A 355 20.37 -3.29 -11.92
N GLY A 356 20.50 -4.55 -12.32
CA GLY A 356 21.03 -4.94 -13.62
C GLY A 356 20.21 -4.46 -14.82
N ILE A 357 18.87 -4.37 -14.68
CA ILE A 357 17.99 -3.76 -15.69
C ILE A 357 18.29 -2.26 -15.83
N ILE A 358 18.42 -1.53 -14.71
CA ILE A 358 18.74 -0.10 -14.70
C ILE A 358 20.13 0.16 -15.30
N GLU A 359 21.11 -0.71 -15.04
CA GLU A 359 22.44 -0.63 -15.62
C GLU A 359 22.50 -1.07 -17.11
N GLY A 360 21.39 -1.60 -17.66
CA GLY A 360 21.34 -2.14 -19.03
C GLY A 360 22.02 -3.51 -19.21
N ASN A 361 22.40 -4.16 -18.12
CA ASN A 361 23.05 -5.48 -18.10
C ASN A 361 22.04 -6.63 -18.30
N VAL A 362 20.78 -6.41 -17.90
CA VAL A 362 19.66 -7.33 -18.10
C VAL A 362 18.69 -6.69 -19.08
N LYS A 363 18.38 -7.39 -20.17
CA LYS A 363 17.49 -6.92 -21.25
C LYS A 363 16.24 -7.80 -21.30
N ASN A 364 15.17 -7.26 -21.89
CA ASN A 364 13.92 -7.98 -22.15
C ASN A 364 13.10 -8.40 -20.92
N VAL A 365 13.27 -7.70 -19.80
CA VAL A 365 12.45 -7.90 -18.61
C VAL A 365 11.83 -6.55 -18.21
N VAL A 366 10.51 -6.52 -18.06
CA VAL A 366 9.75 -5.33 -17.68
C VAL A 366 8.87 -5.65 -16.46
N LEU A 367 8.84 -4.73 -15.52
CA LEU A 367 7.95 -4.79 -14.38
C LEU A 367 6.81 -3.78 -14.54
N VAL A 368 5.60 -4.23 -14.27
CA VAL A 368 4.43 -3.37 -14.10
C VAL A 368 3.83 -3.67 -12.72
N ASP A 369 3.99 -2.75 -11.80
CA ASP A 369 3.43 -2.81 -10.45
C ASP A 369 2.09 -2.06 -10.36
N VAL A 370 1.39 -2.12 -9.22
CA VAL A 370 0.04 -1.56 -9.07
C VAL A 370 -0.14 -0.74 -7.79
N VAL A 371 -1.09 0.19 -7.85
CA VAL A 371 -1.55 0.97 -6.68
C VAL A 371 -2.36 0.07 -5.74
N PRO A 372 -2.02 -0.05 -4.46
CA PRO A 372 -2.67 -1.01 -3.55
C PRO A 372 -4.07 -0.58 -3.08
N LEU A 373 -4.37 0.71 -3.07
CA LEU A 373 -5.66 1.31 -2.70
C LEU A 373 -6.01 2.44 -3.65
N SER A 374 -7.31 2.65 -3.88
CA SER A 374 -7.79 3.78 -4.69
C SER A 374 -7.35 5.12 -4.11
N LEU A 375 -6.92 6.02 -4.98
CA LEU A 375 -6.54 7.39 -4.69
C LEU A 375 -7.59 8.33 -5.26
N GLY A 376 -7.96 9.37 -4.52
CA GLY A 376 -9.00 10.28 -4.99
C GLY A 376 -9.10 11.56 -4.18
N ILE A 377 -10.13 12.32 -4.49
CA ILE A 377 -10.36 13.67 -3.98
C ILE A 377 -11.73 13.76 -3.29
N GLU A 378 -11.81 14.58 -2.24
CA GLU A 378 -13.10 14.96 -1.66
C GLU A 378 -13.85 15.92 -2.60
N THR A 379 -15.12 15.62 -2.86
CA THR A 379 -16.01 16.44 -3.67
C THR A 379 -17.26 16.85 -2.89
N LEU A 380 -18.12 17.63 -3.54
CA LEU A 380 -19.33 18.20 -2.93
C LEU A 380 -20.14 17.16 -2.15
N GLY A 381 -20.53 17.50 -0.93
CA GLY A 381 -21.25 16.60 -0.03
C GLY A 381 -20.37 15.63 0.75
N GLY A 382 -19.05 15.83 0.76
CA GLY A 382 -18.11 14.95 1.45
C GLY A 382 -17.96 13.58 0.76
N MET A 383 -18.16 13.54 -0.55
CA MET A 383 -18.03 12.32 -1.35
C MET A 383 -16.55 12.07 -1.69
N PHE A 384 -16.17 10.80 -1.76
CA PHE A 384 -14.88 10.37 -2.27
C PHE A 384 -14.99 10.07 -3.78
N THR A 385 -14.37 10.90 -4.60
CA THR A 385 -14.28 10.70 -6.06
C THR A 385 -12.94 10.08 -6.40
N LYS A 386 -12.97 8.85 -6.89
CA LYS A 386 -11.76 8.12 -7.29
C LYS A 386 -11.11 8.75 -8.51
N MET A 387 -9.81 9.02 -8.40
CA MET A 387 -8.95 9.47 -9.50
C MET A 387 -8.19 8.28 -10.10
N ILE A 388 -7.52 7.50 -9.26
CA ILE A 388 -6.80 6.28 -9.64
C ILE A 388 -7.40 5.14 -8.84
N GLU A 389 -7.88 4.10 -9.50
CA GLU A 389 -8.46 2.94 -8.82
C GLU A 389 -7.36 2.00 -8.29
N ARG A 390 -7.66 1.25 -7.22
CA ARG A 390 -6.77 0.17 -6.75
C ARG A 390 -6.45 -0.80 -7.88
N ASN A 391 -5.29 -1.41 -7.82
CA ASN A 391 -4.74 -2.31 -8.83
C ASN A 391 -4.50 -1.64 -10.21
N SER A 392 -4.55 -0.29 -10.30
CA SER A 392 -4.06 0.42 -11.49
C SER A 392 -2.55 0.27 -11.62
N PRO A 393 -2.02 -0.04 -12.81
CA PRO A 393 -0.57 -0.18 -13.03
C PRO A 393 0.16 1.14 -12.77
N ILE A 394 1.40 1.05 -12.27
CA ILE A 394 2.31 2.20 -12.08
C ILE A 394 3.55 2.08 -12.97
N PRO A 395 4.11 3.21 -13.46
CA PRO A 395 3.64 4.58 -13.24
C PRO A 395 2.31 4.87 -13.93
N THR A 396 1.49 5.75 -13.33
CA THR A 396 0.21 6.14 -13.92
C THR A 396 -0.11 7.60 -13.61
N SER A 397 -0.87 8.23 -14.48
CA SER A 397 -1.36 9.59 -14.27
C SER A 397 -2.80 9.72 -14.74
N LYS A 398 -3.62 10.42 -13.97
CA LYS A 398 -5.00 10.71 -14.31
C LYS A 398 -5.36 12.15 -13.99
N THR A 399 -5.99 12.82 -14.95
CA THR A 399 -6.41 14.21 -14.85
C THR A 399 -7.92 14.29 -14.98
N GLN A 400 -8.55 15.06 -14.10
CA GLN A 400 -9.98 15.41 -14.19
C GLN A 400 -10.19 16.89 -13.93
N ILE A 401 -11.27 17.43 -14.53
CA ILE A 401 -11.65 18.82 -14.35
C ILE A 401 -12.77 18.89 -13.31
N PHE A 402 -12.52 19.68 -12.28
CA PHE A 402 -13.46 20.03 -11.22
C PHE A 402 -13.86 21.49 -11.33
N THR A 403 -14.80 21.91 -10.50
CA THR A 403 -15.30 23.27 -10.50
C THR A 403 -15.63 23.75 -9.08
N THR A 404 -15.92 25.03 -8.94
CA THR A 404 -16.29 25.63 -7.66
C THR A 404 -17.68 25.22 -7.19
N ALA A 405 -17.87 25.08 -5.88
CA ALA A 405 -19.13 24.70 -5.22
C ALA A 405 -20.00 25.91 -4.85
N ALA A 406 -19.43 27.12 -4.83
CA ALA A 406 -20.13 28.36 -4.48
C ALA A 406 -19.85 29.47 -5.50
N ASP A 407 -20.76 30.45 -5.58
CA ASP A 407 -20.58 31.66 -6.40
C ASP A 407 -19.46 32.53 -5.83
N ASN A 408 -18.68 33.13 -6.73
CA ASN A 408 -17.52 33.99 -6.40
C ASN A 408 -16.45 33.34 -5.50
N GLN A 409 -16.34 32.02 -5.55
CA GLN A 409 -15.32 31.28 -4.85
C GLN A 409 -13.95 31.51 -5.49
N THR A 410 -13.01 32.10 -4.74
CA THR A 410 -11.67 32.49 -5.23
C THR A 410 -10.58 31.51 -4.86
N GLN A 411 -10.91 30.44 -4.10
CA GLN A 411 -9.99 29.38 -3.72
C GLN A 411 -10.72 28.05 -3.61
N VAL A 412 -9.98 26.96 -3.84
CA VAL A 412 -10.47 25.59 -3.62
C VAL A 412 -9.49 24.83 -2.76
N GLU A 413 -9.99 24.08 -1.80
CA GLU A 413 -9.20 23.12 -1.03
C GLU A 413 -9.20 21.79 -1.77
N ILE A 414 -8.02 21.25 -2.02
CA ILE A 414 -7.81 19.92 -2.58
C ILE A 414 -7.50 18.98 -1.42
N HIS A 415 -8.44 18.12 -1.08
CA HIS A 415 -8.28 17.10 -0.05
C HIS A 415 -7.97 15.76 -0.71
N VAL A 416 -6.72 15.33 -0.58
CA VAL A 416 -6.20 14.08 -1.15
C VAL A 416 -6.50 12.93 -0.22
N LEU A 417 -7.13 11.88 -0.75
CA LEU A 417 -7.65 10.74 0.01
C LEU A 417 -7.18 9.41 -0.59
N GLN A 418 -7.07 8.40 0.29
CA GLN A 418 -6.81 7.02 -0.09
C GLN A 418 -7.80 6.07 0.60
N GLY A 419 -8.38 5.13 -0.14
CA GLY A 419 -9.30 4.13 0.42
C GLY A 419 -10.35 3.67 -0.58
N GLU A 420 -11.37 2.93 -0.08
CA GLU A 420 -12.40 2.31 -0.92
C GLU A 420 -13.83 2.74 -0.56
N ARG A 421 -14.00 3.57 0.48
CA ARG A 421 -15.34 3.97 0.93
C ARG A 421 -15.86 5.19 0.18
N PRO A 422 -17.19 5.30 -0.04
CA PRO A 422 -17.79 6.37 -0.83
C PRO A 422 -17.68 7.76 -0.19
N LEU A 423 -17.53 7.83 1.15
CA LEU A 423 -17.46 9.10 1.87
C LEU A 423 -16.01 9.46 2.23
N ALA A 424 -15.66 10.72 2.02
CA ALA A 424 -14.31 11.24 2.30
C ALA A 424 -13.85 10.99 3.74
N LYS A 425 -14.73 11.21 4.72
CA LYS A 425 -14.44 11.03 6.15
C LYS A 425 -14.13 9.59 6.56
N ASP A 426 -14.53 8.63 5.75
CA ASP A 426 -14.35 7.20 6.00
C ASP A 426 -13.11 6.64 5.28
N ASN A 427 -12.34 7.50 4.59
CA ASN A 427 -11.09 7.19 3.91
C ASN A 427 -9.91 7.92 4.58
N LEU A 428 -8.71 7.54 4.21
CA LEU A 428 -7.49 8.18 4.70
C LEU A 428 -7.30 9.55 4.08
N SER A 429 -7.03 10.55 4.91
CA SER A 429 -6.49 11.83 4.44
C SER A 429 -4.99 11.74 4.23
N LEU A 430 -4.54 11.84 2.99
CA LEU A 430 -3.12 11.90 2.64
C LEU A 430 -2.57 13.32 2.75
N GLY A 431 -3.40 14.33 2.61
CA GLY A 431 -3.02 15.72 2.74
C GLY A 431 -4.06 16.68 2.20
N ARG A 432 -3.83 17.97 2.46
CA ARG A 432 -4.68 19.06 1.97
C ARG A 432 -3.81 20.20 1.48
N PHE A 433 -4.23 20.84 0.40
CA PHE A 433 -3.61 22.08 -0.07
C PHE A 433 -4.66 22.97 -0.73
N ILE A 434 -4.36 24.25 -0.84
CA ILE A 434 -5.30 25.26 -1.35
C ILE A 434 -4.77 25.81 -2.66
N LEU A 435 -5.59 25.77 -3.71
CA LEU A 435 -5.38 26.55 -4.93
C LEU A 435 -6.17 27.85 -4.77
N ASP A 436 -5.47 28.96 -4.74
CA ASP A 436 -6.00 30.31 -4.60
C ASP A 436 -5.95 31.14 -5.90
N GLY A 437 -6.57 32.32 -5.86
CA GLY A 437 -6.53 33.30 -6.97
C GLY A 437 -7.33 32.88 -8.19
N ILE A 438 -8.37 32.08 -7.98
CA ILE A 438 -9.40 31.80 -8.98
C ILE A 438 -10.22 33.08 -9.19
N PRO A 439 -10.45 33.55 -10.43
CA PRO A 439 -11.29 34.71 -10.69
C PRO A 439 -12.72 34.50 -10.18
N PRO A 440 -13.35 35.50 -9.52
CA PRO A 440 -14.72 35.40 -9.10
C PRO A 440 -15.64 35.11 -10.28
N ALA A 441 -16.40 34.03 -10.18
CA ALA A 441 -17.36 33.60 -11.22
C ALA A 441 -18.50 32.82 -10.57
N PRO A 442 -19.65 32.66 -11.27
CA PRO A 442 -20.71 31.77 -10.79
C PRO A 442 -20.21 30.35 -10.57
N ARG A 443 -20.75 29.64 -9.59
CA ARG A 443 -20.43 28.24 -9.32
C ARG A 443 -20.55 27.38 -10.59
N GLY A 444 -19.66 26.44 -10.78
CA GLY A 444 -19.65 25.56 -11.95
C GLY A 444 -18.98 26.15 -13.19
N VAL A 445 -18.56 27.43 -13.19
CA VAL A 445 -17.89 28.07 -14.32
C VAL A 445 -16.35 27.89 -14.27
N PRO A 446 -15.67 28.09 -13.14
CA PRO A 446 -14.22 27.85 -13.06
C PRO A 446 -13.88 26.40 -13.38
N GLN A 447 -12.79 26.19 -14.11
CA GLN A 447 -12.28 24.88 -14.48
C GLN A 447 -10.95 24.63 -13.76
N ILE A 448 -11.00 23.77 -12.77
CA ILE A 448 -9.83 23.36 -11.99
C ILE A 448 -9.41 21.97 -12.46
N GLU A 449 -8.28 21.92 -13.13
CA GLU A 449 -7.67 20.68 -13.58
C GLU A 449 -6.87 20.07 -12.44
N VAL A 450 -7.25 18.87 -11.98
CA VAL A 450 -6.56 18.14 -10.93
C VAL A 450 -5.95 16.90 -11.53
N THR A 451 -4.63 16.77 -11.37
CA THR A 451 -3.83 15.64 -11.84
C THR A 451 -3.28 14.86 -10.66
N TYR A 452 -3.51 13.56 -10.67
CA TYR A 452 -2.90 12.57 -9.79
C TYR A 452 -1.88 11.79 -10.60
N ALA A 453 -0.62 11.81 -10.21
CA ALA A 453 0.46 11.06 -10.85
C ALA A 453 1.16 10.20 -9.81
N VAL A 454 1.19 8.89 -10.03
CA VAL A 454 1.98 7.94 -9.22
C VAL A 454 3.21 7.56 -10.02
N ASP A 455 4.38 7.80 -9.46
CA ASP A 455 5.65 7.51 -10.12
C ASP A 455 5.99 6.00 -10.08
N GLU A 456 7.11 5.63 -10.66
CA GLU A 456 7.60 4.25 -10.70
C GLU A 456 8.06 3.70 -9.34
N ASN A 457 8.18 4.55 -8.32
CA ASN A 457 8.45 4.19 -6.93
C ASN A 457 7.16 4.08 -6.09
N GLY A 458 6.00 4.38 -6.70
CA GLY A 458 4.71 4.41 -6.05
C GLY A 458 4.45 5.69 -5.25
N ILE A 459 5.20 6.76 -5.47
CA ILE A 459 5.04 8.05 -4.79
C ILE A 459 3.98 8.87 -5.53
N LEU A 460 3.00 9.38 -4.77
CA LEU A 460 1.90 10.18 -5.32
C LEU A 460 2.26 11.67 -5.39
N HIS A 461 2.05 12.24 -6.56
CA HIS A 461 2.11 13.67 -6.83
C HIS A 461 0.72 14.17 -7.22
N VAL A 462 0.22 15.20 -6.57
CA VAL A 462 -1.07 15.81 -6.89
C VAL A 462 -0.88 17.27 -7.25
N THR A 463 -1.39 17.66 -8.42
CA THR A 463 -1.32 19.02 -8.93
C THR A 463 -2.74 19.53 -9.18
N ALA A 464 -3.03 20.77 -8.79
CA ALA A 464 -4.26 21.47 -9.13
C ALA A 464 -3.93 22.77 -9.87
N LYS A 465 -4.59 23.01 -11.00
CA LYS A 465 -4.37 24.16 -11.87
C LYS A 465 -5.68 24.81 -12.28
N ASP A 466 -5.80 26.11 -12.07
CA ASP A 466 -6.89 26.89 -12.68
C ASP A 466 -6.60 27.14 -14.16
N LYS A 467 -7.47 26.65 -15.03
CA LYS A 467 -7.28 26.75 -16.50
C LYS A 467 -7.42 28.18 -17.03
N ALA A 468 -8.12 29.06 -16.33
CA ALA A 468 -8.31 30.44 -16.77
C ALA A 468 -7.09 31.30 -16.50
N THR A 469 -6.48 31.18 -15.33
CA THR A 469 -5.32 32.00 -14.93
C THR A 469 -3.99 31.31 -15.14
N GLY A 470 -3.98 29.99 -15.31
CA GLY A 470 -2.77 29.17 -15.34
C GLY A 470 -2.10 28.99 -13.98
N LYS A 471 -2.67 29.54 -12.90
CA LYS A 471 -2.15 29.32 -11.54
C LYS A 471 -2.21 27.86 -11.16
N GLU A 472 -1.16 27.39 -10.54
CA GLU A 472 -0.98 25.99 -10.18
C GLU A 472 -0.46 25.86 -8.75
N GLN A 473 -0.93 24.86 -8.05
CA GLN A 473 -0.44 24.41 -6.76
C GLN A 473 -0.29 22.89 -6.79
N HIS A 474 0.68 22.39 -6.04
CA HIS A 474 0.93 20.96 -5.99
C HIS A 474 1.29 20.50 -4.58
N ILE A 475 1.05 19.23 -4.33
CA ILE A 475 1.55 18.52 -3.15
C ILE A 475 2.19 17.21 -3.62
N THR A 476 3.37 16.94 -3.11
CA THR A 476 3.94 15.60 -3.14
C THR A 476 3.62 14.96 -1.80
N ILE A 477 2.98 13.82 -1.82
CA ILE A 477 2.57 13.15 -0.58
C ILE A 477 3.81 12.48 0.02
N THR A 478 4.53 13.25 0.82
CA THR A 478 5.74 12.80 1.53
C THR A 478 5.55 12.72 3.04
N ASN A 479 4.46 13.28 3.58
CA ASN A 479 4.22 13.43 5.02
C ASN A 479 2.73 13.48 5.38
N SER A 480 1.92 12.53 4.93
CA SER A 480 0.52 12.50 5.30
C SER A 480 0.25 11.79 6.63
N ASN A 481 -0.91 12.09 7.23
CA ASN A 481 -1.41 11.42 8.42
C ASN A 481 -1.59 9.91 8.10
N LYS A 482 -0.84 9.09 8.79
CA LYS A 482 -0.52 7.71 8.45
C LYS A 482 -1.62 6.75 8.78
N LEU A 483 -2.02 5.94 7.80
CA LEU A 483 -2.61 4.67 8.12
C LEU A 483 -1.50 3.63 8.36
N SER A 484 -1.62 2.95 9.49
CA SER A 484 -0.99 1.65 9.65
C SER A 484 -1.60 0.68 8.62
N LYS A 485 -0.91 -0.37 8.30
CA LYS A 485 -1.43 -1.42 7.41
C LYS A 485 -2.71 -2.09 7.96
N GLU A 486 -2.90 -2.11 9.29
CA GLU A 486 -4.15 -2.50 9.96
C GLU A 486 -5.30 -1.59 9.59
N GLU A 487 -5.05 -0.30 9.47
CA GLU A 487 -6.04 0.66 9.01
C GLU A 487 -6.38 0.44 7.54
N ILE A 488 -5.43 0.10 6.67
CA ILE A 488 -5.70 -0.25 5.26
C ILE A 488 -6.58 -1.49 5.18
N GLU A 489 -6.23 -2.56 5.91
CA GLU A 489 -7.04 -3.78 5.94
C GLU A 489 -8.35 -3.57 6.69
N ARG A 490 -8.36 -2.78 7.74
CA ARG A 490 -9.58 -2.34 8.41
C ARG A 490 -10.49 -1.58 7.46
N LEU A 491 -9.96 -0.62 6.71
CA LEU A 491 -10.73 0.17 5.73
C LEU A 491 -11.28 -0.71 4.61
N LYS A 492 -10.52 -1.70 4.12
CA LYS A 492 -11.04 -2.66 3.15
C LYS A 492 -12.16 -3.51 3.72
N LYS A 493 -11.97 -4.10 4.90
CA LYS A 493 -12.99 -4.89 5.60
C LYS A 493 -14.21 -4.05 5.98
N GLU A 494 -13.99 -2.82 6.42
CA GLU A 494 -15.08 -1.88 6.72
C GLU A 494 -15.82 -1.46 5.44
N ALA A 495 -15.13 -1.24 4.34
CA ALA A 495 -15.75 -0.98 3.05
C ALA A 495 -16.66 -2.14 2.61
N GLU A 496 -16.19 -3.39 2.73
CA GLU A 496 -17.02 -4.57 2.43
C GLU A 496 -18.20 -4.72 3.40
N LYS A 497 -17.95 -4.56 4.70
CA LYS A 497 -18.97 -4.69 5.75
C LYS A 497 -20.08 -3.65 5.64
N TYR A 498 -19.73 -2.43 5.26
CA TYR A 498 -20.66 -1.31 5.18
C TYR A 498 -21.10 -0.98 3.75
N ALA A 499 -20.72 -1.77 2.75
CA ALA A 499 -20.94 -1.49 1.33
C ALA A 499 -22.41 -1.13 0.98
N GLU A 500 -23.38 -1.86 1.53
CA GLU A 500 -24.80 -1.57 1.30
C GLU A 500 -25.25 -0.27 1.99
N ALA A 501 -24.84 -0.06 3.23
CA ALA A 501 -25.17 1.15 3.99
C ALA A 501 -24.52 2.39 3.39
N ASP A 502 -23.27 2.27 2.95
CA ASP A 502 -22.51 3.34 2.31
C ASP A 502 -23.06 3.67 0.92
N LYS A 503 -23.45 2.65 0.15
CA LYS A 503 -24.13 2.84 -1.15
C LYS A 503 -25.42 3.65 -0.98
N LYS A 504 -26.26 3.27 -0.01
CA LYS A 504 -27.50 3.99 0.28
C LYS A 504 -27.21 5.43 0.68
N ARG A 505 -26.24 5.66 1.55
CA ARG A 505 -25.85 7.00 2.01
C ARG A 505 -25.26 7.86 0.87
N ALA A 506 -24.45 7.26 -0.01
CA ALA A 506 -23.93 7.92 -1.20
C ALA A 506 -25.06 8.33 -2.16
N GLU A 507 -26.05 7.44 -2.42
CA GLU A 507 -27.23 7.75 -3.24
C GLU A 507 -28.07 8.87 -2.64
N GLU A 508 -28.22 8.93 -1.31
CA GLU A 508 -28.89 10.01 -0.60
C GLU A 508 -28.21 11.36 -0.81
N ILE A 509 -26.88 11.40 -0.66
CA ILE A 509 -26.06 12.61 -0.85
C ILE A 509 -26.10 13.04 -2.32
N GLU A 510 -25.95 12.12 -3.26
CA GLU A 510 -26.02 12.42 -4.69
C GLU A 510 -27.39 12.99 -5.09
N THR A 511 -28.46 12.44 -4.53
CA THR A 511 -29.84 12.94 -4.76
C THR A 511 -30.00 14.37 -4.26
N LYS A 512 -29.47 14.67 -3.06
CA LYS A 512 -29.49 16.04 -2.51
C LYS A 512 -28.67 17.01 -3.36
N ASN A 513 -27.46 16.62 -3.77
CA ASN A 513 -26.57 17.44 -4.60
C ASN A 513 -27.19 17.73 -5.97
N LYS A 514 -27.86 16.75 -6.60
CA LYS A 514 -28.61 16.95 -7.87
C LYS A 514 -29.75 17.93 -7.69
N ALA A 515 -30.51 17.81 -6.60
CA ALA A 515 -31.63 18.70 -6.30
C ALA A 515 -31.17 20.16 -6.05
N ASP A 516 -30.10 20.35 -5.27
CA ASP A 516 -29.46 21.65 -5.03
C ASP A 516 -28.98 22.31 -6.32
N THR A 517 -28.32 21.53 -7.18
CA THR A 517 -27.88 22.00 -8.50
C THR A 517 -29.06 22.42 -9.37
N LEU A 518 -30.16 21.68 -9.33
CA LEU A 518 -31.37 21.99 -10.08
C LEU A 518 -32.05 23.26 -9.54
N VAL A 519 -32.12 23.45 -8.22
CA VAL A 519 -32.62 24.69 -7.60
C VAL A 519 -31.80 25.89 -8.07
N TYR A 520 -30.46 25.79 -8.01
CA TYR A 520 -29.58 26.85 -8.48
C TYR A 520 -29.80 27.18 -9.96
N SER A 521 -29.79 26.15 -10.82
CA SER A 521 -29.97 26.31 -12.28
C SER A 521 -31.33 26.86 -12.61
N GLY A 522 -32.38 26.41 -11.92
CA GLY A 522 -33.74 26.90 -12.12
C GLY A 522 -33.92 28.38 -11.71
N ARG A 523 -33.29 28.79 -10.58
CA ARG A 523 -33.29 30.20 -10.16
C ARG A 523 -32.52 31.09 -11.13
N LYS A 524 -31.37 30.63 -11.62
CA LYS A 524 -30.59 31.32 -12.65
C LYS A 524 -31.40 31.46 -13.95
N PHE A 525 -32.04 30.38 -14.38
CA PHE A 525 -32.95 30.41 -15.56
C PHE A 525 -34.06 31.44 -15.40
N LEU A 526 -34.70 31.49 -14.23
CA LEU A 526 -35.75 32.53 -13.94
C LEU A 526 -35.17 33.94 -13.97
N LYS A 527 -33.97 34.16 -13.50
CA LYS A 527 -33.27 35.45 -13.55
C LYS A 527 -32.96 35.88 -14.98
N ASP A 528 -32.45 34.98 -15.79
CA ASP A 528 -31.95 35.26 -17.14
C ASP A 528 -33.08 35.32 -18.18
N TYR A 529 -34.13 34.50 -18.01
CA TYR A 529 -35.18 34.32 -18.99
C TYR A 529 -36.62 34.59 -18.44
N GLY A 530 -36.75 34.96 -17.19
CA GLY A 530 -38.05 35.14 -16.53
C GLY A 530 -38.97 36.17 -17.20
N ASN A 531 -38.39 37.11 -17.98
CA ASN A 531 -39.17 38.09 -18.76
C ASN A 531 -39.65 37.53 -20.13
N LYS A 532 -39.15 36.37 -20.54
CA LYS A 532 -39.49 35.70 -21.81
C LYS A 532 -40.46 34.55 -21.66
N ILE A 533 -40.90 34.27 -20.43
CA ILE A 533 -41.84 33.20 -20.11
C ILE A 533 -43.14 33.77 -19.57
N SER A 534 -44.26 33.04 -19.72
CA SER A 534 -45.55 33.48 -19.23
C SER A 534 -45.57 33.66 -17.70
N ALA A 535 -46.29 34.64 -17.18
CA ALA A 535 -46.40 34.86 -15.72
C ALA A 535 -46.86 33.60 -14.96
N LYS A 536 -47.72 32.79 -15.58
CA LYS A 536 -48.18 31.50 -15.03
C LYS A 536 -47.04 30.51 -14.89
N ASN A 537 -46.22 30.35 -15.93
CA ASN A 537 -45.09 29.42 -15.93
C ASN A 537 -43.98 29.89 -14.98
N LYS A 538 -43.70 31.20 -14.93
CA LYS A 538 -42.77 31.80 -13.99
C LYS A 538 -43.15 31.46 -12.54
N LYS A 539 -44.40 31.73 -12.16
CA LYS A 539 -44.91 31.44 -10.82
C LYS A 539 -44.87 29.94 -10.52
N SER A 540 -45.30 29.09 -11.47
CA SER A 540 -45.30 27.64 -11.28
C SER A 540 -43.87 27.08 -11.06
N LEU A 541 -42.88 27.62 -11.76
CA LEU A 541 -41.47 27.21 -11.58
C LEU A 541 -40.90 27.74 -10.26
N GLU A 542 -41.19 28.99 -9.89
CA GLU A 542 -40.79 29.56 -8.59
C GLU A 542 -41.34 28.72 -7.42
N ASP A 543 -42.63 28.39 -7.44
CA ASP A 543 -43.30 27.59 -6.42
C ASP A 543 -42.66 26.17 -6.34
N ALA A 544 -42.40 25.53 -7.49
CA ALA A 544 -41.79 24.20 -7.54
C ALA A 544 -40.35 24.21 -7.04
N LEU A 545 -39.55 25.24 -7.32
CA LEU A 545 -38.17 25.41 -6.81
C LEU A 545 -38.16 25.63 -5.30
N ASN A 546 -39.13 26.44 -4.77
CA ASN A 546 -39.25 26.64 -3.33
C ASN A 546 -39.65 25.34 -2.61
N GLU A 547 -40.57 24.55 -3.20
CA GLU A 547 -40.96 23.25 -2.66
C GLU A 547 -39.78 22.27 -2.67
N LEU A 548 -38.95 22.27 -3.72
CA LEU A 548 -37.75 21.42 -3.82
C LEU A 548 -36.69 21.84 -2.79
N GLU A 549 -36.42 23.15 -2.66
CA GLU A 549 -35.47 23.67 -1.67
C GLU A 549 -35.90 23.31 -0.23
N LYS A 550 -37.19 23.39 0.07
CA LYS A 550 -37.73 22.96 1.36
C LYS A 550 -37.55 21.48 1.58
N ALA A 551 -37.84 20.63 0.58
CA ALA A 551 -37.65 19.18 0.66
C ALA A 551 -36.17 18.80 0.88
N VAL A 552 -35.22 19.50 0.27
CA VAL A 552 -33.79 19.30 0.50
C VAL A 552 -33.40 19.61 1.94
N LYS A 553 -33.93 20.69 2.52
CA LYS A 553 -33.72 21.05 3.94
C LYS A 553 -34.31 20.02 4.91
N GLU A 554 -35.49 19.49 4.58
CA GLU A 554 -36.20 18.46 5.37
C GLU A 554 -35.52 17.07 5.24
N GLY A 555 -34.78 16.82 4.15
CA GLY A 555 -33.91 15.66 3.98
C GLY A 555 -34.59 14.34 3.59
N ASN A 556 -35.90 14.33 3.31
CA ASN A 556 -36.61 13.12 2.87
C ASN A 556 -36.33 12.84 1.37
N ILE A 557 -35.62 11.75 1.11
CA ILE A 557 -35.10 11.41 -0.23
C ILE A 557 -36.21 11.16 -1.26
N ASP A 558 -37.29 10.49 -0.90
CA ASP A 558 -38.38 10.21 -1.82
C ASP A 558 -39.12 11.51 -2.20
N THR A 559 -39.32 12.40 -1.22
CA THR A 559 -39.86 13.72 -1.46
C THR A 559 -38.95 14.55 -2.36
N ILE A 560 -37.64 14.53 -2.15
CA ILE A 560 -36.67 15.23 -3.00
C ILE A 560 -36.75 14.71 -4.44
N LYS A 561 -36.74 13.39 -4.65
CA LYS A 561 -36.89 12.80 -5.99
C LYS A 561 -38.15 13.25 -6.69
N ALA A 562 -39.30 13.14 -6.02
CA ALA A 562 -40.61 13.56 -6.59
C ALA A 562 -40.63 15.05 -6.95
N LYS A 563 -40.08 15.94 -6.11
CA LYS A 563 -40.00 17.37 -6.38
C LYS A 563 -38.99 17.70 -7.48
N THR A 564 -37.87 16.99 -7.55
CA THR A 564 -36.87 17.09 -8.64
C THR A 564 -37.51 16.78 -9.99
N ASP A 565 -38.28 15.69 -10.09
CA ASP A 565 -39.01 15.33 -11.32
C ASP A 565 -40.06 16.37 -11.71
N LYS A 566 -40.75 16.96 -10.73
CA LYS A 566 -41.70 18.05 -10.97
C LYS A 566 -41.02 19.27 -11.58
N VAL A 567 -39.88 19.69 -11.03
CA VAL A 567 -39.11 20.84 -11.56
C VAL A 567 -38.58 20.54 -12.96
N ASN A 568 -38.02 19.37 -13.20
CA ASN A 568 -37.52 18.98 -14.52
C ASN A 568 -38.61 19.02 -15.59
N LYS A 569 -39.77 18.44 -15.31
CA LYS A 569 -40.91 18.48 -16.23
C LYS A 569 -41.39 19.89 -16.52
N LEU A 570 -41.38 20.78 -15.51
CA LEU A 570 -41.75 22.18 -15.72
C LEU A 570 -40.72 22.93 -16.57
N MET A 571 -39.43 22.73 -16.31
CA MET A 571 -38.35 23.33 -17.09
C MET A 571 -38.37 22.85 -18.56
N GLU A 572 -38.59 21.57 -18.80
CA GLU A 572 -38.72 20.99 -20.13
C GLU A 572 -39.92 21.60 -20.90
N LYS A 573 -41.08 21.70 -20.22
CA LYS A 573 -42.27 22.33 -20.79
C LYS A 573 -42.02 23.78 -21.15
N ILE A 574 -41.43 24.56 -20.24
CA ILE A 574 -41.13 25.99 -20.45
C ILE A 574 -40.13 26.16 -21.60
N SER A 575 -39.06 25.33 -21.64
CA SER A 575 -38.08 25.35 -22.73
C SER A 575 -38.71 25.05 -24.09
N THR A 576 -39.64 24.07 -24.14
CA THR A 576 -40.40 23.74 -25.35
C THR A 576 -41.32 24.88 -25.81
N GLU A 577 -42.01 25.56 -24.88
CA GLU A 577 -42.84 26.72 -25.19
C GLU A 577 -42.02 27.90 -25.69
N MET A 578 -40.86 28.17 -25.09
CA MET A 578 -39.92 29.20 -25.54
C MET A 578 -39.40 28.92 -26.95
N TYR A 579 -39.06 27.67 -27.25
CA TYR A 579 -38.61 27.25 -28.58
C TYR A 579 -39.68 27.47 -29.65
N LYS A 580 -40.92 27.10 -29.34
CA LYS A 580 -42.06 27.35 -30.25
C LYS A 580 -42.33 28.84 -30.48
N ALA A 581 -42.13 29.67 -29.44
CA ALA A 581 -42.36 31.13 -29.53
C ALA A 581 -41.24 31.87 -30.30
N SER A 582 -40.03 31.28 -30.36
CA SER A 582 -38.86 31.85 -31.07
C SER A 582 -38.76 31.47 -32.55
N GLY A 583 -39.74 30.83 -33.13
CA GLY A 583 -39.78 30.53 -34.57
C GLY A 583 -38.77 29.49 -35.05
N GLY A 584 -38.30 28.59 -34.17
CA GLY A 584 -37.47 27.47 -34.54
C GLY A 584 -35.96 27.77 -34.76
N GLN A 585 -35.46 28.94 -34.36
CA GLN A 585 -34.02 29.22 -34.35
C GLN A 585 -33.38 28.59 -33.12
N THR A 586 -32.28 27.85 -33.34
CA THR A 586 -31.51 27.10 -32.31
C THR A 586 -31.16 27.98 -31.11
N PRO A 587 -31.43 27.53 -29.88
CA PRO A 587 -30.94 28.23 -28.69
C PRO A 587 -29.43 28.07 -28.58
N PRO A 588 -28.69 29.03 -27.99
CA PRO A 588 -27.27 28.90 -27.72
C PRO A 588 -27.01 27.70 -26.79
N PRO A 589 -25.87 27.00 -26.93
CA PRO A 589 -25.54 25.86 -26.12
C PRO A 589 -25.21 26.31 -24.70
N GLY A 590 -26.17 26.13 -23.80
CA GLY A 590 -26.06 26.48 -22.39
C GLY A 590 -26.84 25.53 -21.52
N GLY A 591 -26.17 24.49 -21.07
CA GLY A 591 -26.44 23.77 -19.83
C GLY A 591 -27.56 22.74 -19.84
N ALA A 592 -27.30 21.55 -20.31
CA ALA A 592 -27.89 20.32 -19.77
C ALA A 592 -26.93 19.16 -20.05
N ALA A 593 -25.96 18.97 -19.20
CA ALA A 593 -25.22 17.71 -19.15
C ALA A 593 -26.09 16.69 -18.40
N GLY A 594 -27.02 16.07 -19.12
CA GLY A 594 -27.68 14.86 -18.67
C GLY A 594 -26.74 13.68 -18.90
N THR A 595 -26.12 13.20 -17.86
CA THR A 595 -25.44 11.90 -17.87
C THR A 595 -26.47 10.79 -18.04
N LYS A 596 -26.59 10.27 -19.25
CA LYS A 596 -27.22 8.96 -19.48
C LYS A 596 -26.27 7.89 -18.94
N GLY A 597 -26.74 7.15 -17.94
CA GLY A 597 -26.13 5.92 -17.50
C GLY A 597 -26.05 4.93 -18.66
N ALA A 598 -24.85 4.53 -19.01
CA ALA A 598 -24.60 3.47 -19.98
C ALA A 598 -24.70 2.13 -19.27
N GLY A 599 -25.83 1.45 -19.44
CA GLY A 599 -25.92 0.01 -19.28
C GLY A 599 -25.32 -0.62 -20.54
N GLY A 600 -24.25 -1.40 -20.34
CA GLY A 600 -23.53 -2.03 -21.44
C GLY A 600 -24.29 -3.18 -22.08
N LYS A 601 -24.17 -3.27 -23.39
CA LYS A 601 -24.09 -4.53 -24.17
C LYS A 601 -23.17 -4.26 -25.35
N GLY A 602 -22.21 -5.16 -25.50
CA GLY A 602 -21.20 -5.06 -26.53
C GLY A 602 -21.74 -5.15 -27.94
N ASN A 603 -21.02 -4.55 -28.86
CA ASN A 603 -20.87 -5.08 -30.22
C ASN A 603 -19.56 -4.57 -30.84
N ASN A 604 -18.90 -5.45 -31.58
CA ASN A 604 -17.69 -5.24 -32.37
C ASN A 604 -17.92 -4.18 -33.47
N GLY A 605 -16.92 -3.36 -33.73
CA GLY A 605 -16.93 -2.45 -34.87
C GLY A 605 -15.61 -1.69 -34.99
N GLU A 606 -14.88 -1.99 -36.05
CA GLU A 606 -13.59 -1.45 -36.47
C GLU A 606 -13.55 0.10 -36.47
N GLY A 607 -12.48 0.68 -35.94
CA GLY A 607 -12.19 2.11 -36.02
C GLY A 607 -11.31 2.44 -37.20
N PRO A 608 -11.39 3.66 -37.79
CA PRO A 608 -10.61 4.01 -38.98
C PRO A 608 -9.17 4.33 -38.63
N THR A 609 -8.27 3.74 -39.41
CA THR A 609 -6.85 4.05 -39.55
C THR A 609 -6.66 5.48 -40.08
N VAL A 610 -5.81 6.25 -39.41
CA VAL A 610 -5.25 7.49 -39.97
C VAL A 610 -3.78 7.22 -40.29
N GLU A 611 -3.46 7.18 -41.56
CA GLU A 611 -2.11 7.17 -42.09
C GLU A 611 -1.45 8.56 -41.87
N GLY A 612 -0.28 8.58 -41.27
CA GLY A 612 0.59 9.75 -41.20
C GLY A 612 1.87 9.50 -41.97
N GLU A 613 2.01 10.12 -43.11
CA GLU A 613 3.21 10.12 -43.93
C GLU A 613 4.41 10.77 -43.22
N GLY A 614 5.49 10.02 -43.12
CA GLY A 614 6.79 10.52 -42.71
C GLY A 614 7.57 11.06 -43.90
N THR A 615 8.00 12.30 -43.83
CA THR A 615 9.05 12.84 -44.72
C THR A 615 10.38 12.90 -43.99
N THR A 616 11.30 12.07 -44.41
CA THR A 616 12.75 12.17 -44.18
C THR A 616 13.32 13.36 -44.95
N LYS A 617 14.15 14.22 -44.31
CA LYS A 617 15.28 14.90 -44.97
C LYS A 617 16.39 15.21 -43.96
N GLN A 618 17.56 14.66 -44.27
CA GLN A 618 18.96 15.00 -43.99
C GLN A 618 19.37 15.12 -42.51
#